data_54a628be8c9e744112063a8fb20b7be4
#
_entry.id   54a628be8c9e744112063a8fb20b7be4
#
_cell.length_a   1.000
_cell.length_b   1.000
_cell.length_c   1.000
_cell.angle_alpha   90.00
_cell.angle_beta   90.00
_cell.angle_gamma   90.00
#
_symmetry.space_group_name_H-M   'P 1'
#
loop_
_entity.id
_entity.type
_entity.pdbx_description
1 polymer ?
#
loop_
_entity_poly.entity_id
_entity_poly.type
_entity_poly.pdbx_seq_one_letter_code
_entity_poly.pdbx_strand_id
1 'polypeptide(L)'
;GKYLGASHPSVLSHLKSLGVTSVQFMPLASFMPEPYITEKGLTNYWGYNPVNYFASEPRYAHSDPLSECKTMVDEYHKAGLEVIVDVVYNHTAEGGKDGPVLCFRGMFPHQAYLMEQTAKGGLVYSNHSGCGNTVYSAHPIMTTLIMDALRYWVNEIGVDGFRFDLAACLGRDPQQFSVFAGLLRAI
;
A
#
# COMPACT_ATOMS: atom_id res chain seq x y z
N GLY A 1 19.18 -1.71 -3.68
CA GLY A 1 18.37 -2.20 -4.77
C GLY A 1 17.39 -1.16 -5.25
N LYS A 2 17.14 -1.22 -6.53
CA LYS A 2 16.17 -0.37 -7.24
C LYS A 2 15.42 -1.25 -8.22
N TYR A 3 14.37 -0.74 -8.87
CA TYR A 3 13.54 -1.50 -9.82
C TYR A 3 14.39 -2.29 -10.81
N LEU A 4 15.27 -1.60 -11.57
CA LEU A 4 16.12 -2.26 -12.56
C LEU A 4 17.15 -3.23 -11.94
N GLY A 5 17.56 -3.00 -10.70
CA GLY A 5 18.43 -3.93 -9.98
C GLY A 5 17.70 -5.20 -9.55
N ALA A 6 16.42 -5.08 -9.20
CA ALA A 6 15.60 -6.24 -8.85
C ALA A 6 15.36 -7.17 -10.05
N SER A 7 15.27 -6.62 -11.26
CA SER A 7 15.09 -7.37 -12.51
C SER A 7 16.41 -7.67 -13.24
N HIS A 8 17.55 -7.51 -12.58
CA HIS A 8 18.84 -7.83 -13.20
C HIS A 8 18.90 -9.33 -13.58
N PRO A 9 19.49 -9.70 -14.74
CA PRO A 9 19.51 -11.09 -15.23
C PRO A 9 20.02 -12.12 -14.23
N SER A 10 21.01 -11.77 -13.39
CA SER A 10 21.52 -12.66 -12.34
C SER A 10 20.49 -12.94 -11.25
N VAL A 11 19.65 -11.96 -10.91
CA VAL A 11 18.55 -12.12 -9.93
C VAL A 11 17.49 -13.04 -10.50
N LEU A 12 17.04 -12.77 -11.73
CA LEU A 12 16.04 -13.59 -12.41
C LEU A 12 16.52 -15.04 -12.60
N SER A 13 17.77 -15.22 -13.02
CA SER A 13 18.38 -16.56 -13.16
C SER A 13 18.41 -17.31 -11.82
N HIS A 14 18.76 -16.62 -10.73
CA HIS A 14 18.76 -17.21 -9.40
C HIS A 14 17.34 -17.64 -8.96
N LEU A 15 16.35 -16.77 -9.11
CA LEU A 15 14.96 -17.09 -8.77
C LEU A 15 14.45 -18.28 -9.56
N LYS A 16 14.73 -18.35 -10.86
CA LYS A 16 14.40 -19.52 -11.69
C LYS A 16 15.09 -20.80 -11.22
N SER A 17 16.34 -20.71 -10.77
CA SER A 17 17.06 -21.88 -10.24
C SER A 17 16.48 -22.42 -8.95
N LEU A 18 15.75 -21.58 -8.18
CA LEU A 18 15.00 -22.00 -7.00
C LEU A 18 13.68 -22.69 -7.32
N GLY A 19 13.23 -22.65 -8.58
CA GLY A 19 11.98 -23.25 -9.01
C GLY A 19 10.71 -22.48 -8.59
N VAL A 20 10.85 -21.19 -8.20
CA VAL A 20 9.69 -20.36 -7.89
C VAL A 20 8.96 -19.94 -9.17
N THR A 21 7.66 -19.73 -9.07
CA THR A 21 6.80 -19.30 -10.19
C THR A 21 6.29 -17.87 -10.02
N SER A 22 6.23 -17.40 -8.78
CA SER A 22 5.73 -16.06 -8.45
C SER A 22 6.66 -15.40 -7.44
N VAL A 23 6.82 -14.09 -7.54
CA VAL A 23 7.64 -13.28 -6.63
C VAL A 23 6.76 -12.20 -6.00
N GLN A 24 6.72 -12.18 -4.67
CA GLN A 24 6.03 -11.14 -3.93
C GLN A 24 7.00 -10.04 -3.53
N PHE A 25 6.73 -8.82 -3.95
CA PHE A 25 7.45 -7.63 -3.50
C PHE A 25 6.78 -7.00 -2.31
N MET A 26 7.59 -6.50 -1.37
CA MET A 26 7.13 -5.52 -0.38
C MET A 26 6.56 -4.29 -1.09
N PRO A 27 5.84 -3.37 -0.39
CA PRO A 27 5.15 -2.27 -1.05
C PRO A 27 6.01 -1.50 -2.04
N LEU A 28 5.48 -1.34 -3.25
CA LEU A 28 6.08 -0.57 -4.34
C LEU A 28 5.40 0.81 -4.51
N ALA A 29 4.28 1.04 -3.84
CA ALA A 29 3.58 2.32 -3.83
C ALA A 29 4.34 3.36 -2.99
N SER A 30 4.16 4.63 -3.32
CA SER A 30 4.85 5.74 -2.68
C SER A 30 4.53 5.84 -1.19
N PHE A 31 5.57 5.95 -0.35
CA PHE A 31 5.47 5.97 1.10
C PHE A 31 6.39 7.01 1.74
N MET A 32 6.16 7.32 3.00
CA MET A 32 7.01 8.21 3.79
C MET A 32 7.68 7.47 4.94
N PRO A 33 8.92 7.82 5.31
CA PRO A 33 9.50 7.36 6.56
C PRO A 33 8.78 8.00 7.74
N GLU A 34 8.60 7.24 8.79
CA GLU A 34 8.01 7.72 10.05
C GLU A 34 8.96 8.69 10.75
N PRO A 35 8.43 9.74 11.45
CA PRO A 35 9.27 10.73 12.11
C PRO A 35 10.29 10.13 13.08
N TYR A 36 9.88 9.14 13.89
CA TYR A 36 10.77 8.51 14.88
C TYR A 36 11.91 7.70 14.23
N ILE A 37 11.77 7.29 12.96
CA ILE A 37 12.84 6.64 12.19
C ILE A 37 13.82 7.68 11.68
N THR A 38 13.31 8.80 11.13
CA THR A 38 14.14 9.88 10.57
C THR A 38 14.92 10.62 11.66
N GLU A 39 14.33 10.81 12.84
CA GLU A 39 15.02 11.39 14.02
C GLU A 39 16.25 10.58 14.44
N LYS A 40 16.28 9.29 14.17
CA LYS A 40 17.42 8.40 14.41
C LYS A 40 18.40 8.32 13.24
N GLY A 41 18.23 9.13 12.20
CA GLY A 41 19.03 9.06 10.97
C GLY A 41 18.81 7.78 10.14
N LEU A 42 17.70 7.08 10.39
CA LEU A 42 17.34 5.86 9.65
C LEU A 42 16.33 6.17 8.55
N THR A 43 16.16 5.23 7.63
CA THR A 43 15.21 5.34 6.53
C THR A 43 14.29 4.12 6.52
N ASN A 44 12.99 4.35 6.38
CA ASN A 44 12.04 3.28 6.08
C ASN A 44 12.30 2.78 4.65
N TYR A 45 12.53 1.47 4.49
CA TYR A 45 12.68 0.82 3.19
C TYR A 45 11.67 -0.32 2.97
N TRP A 46 10.83 -0.60 3.97
CA TRP A 46 9.80 -1.63 3.84
C TRP A 46 8.57 -1.14 3.07
N GLY A 47 8.25 0.17 3.19
CA GLY A 47 7.16 0.76 2.44
C GLY A 47 5.78 0.69 3.10
N TYR A 48 5.67 0.20 4.34
CA TYR A 48 4.38 0.07 5.03
C TYR A 48 3.92 1.37 5.69
N ASN A 49 4.13 2.52 5.05
CA ASN A 49 3.64 3.82 5.50
C ASN A 49 3.18 4.65 4.29
N PRO A 50 2.10 4.25 3.61
CA PRO A 50 1.73 4.75 2.30
C PRO A 50 1.24 6.20 2.34
N VAL A 51 1.56 6.95 1.30
CA VAL A 51 1.09 8.32 1.06
C VAL A 51 0.27 8.42 -0.22
N ASN A 52 0.48 7.51 -1.16
CA ASN A 52 -0.23 7.46 -2.42
C ASN A 52 -0.41 5.99 -2.85
N TYR A 53 -1.59 5.65 -3.36
CA TYR A 53 -1.93 4.27 -3.74
C TYR A 53 -1.61 3.95 -5.21
N PHE A 54 -1.39 4.96 -6.05
CA PHE A 54 -1.17 4.81 -7.50
C PHE A 54 0.29 4.98 -7.90
N ALA A 55 1.01 5.91 -7.29
CA ALA A 55 2.36 6.26 -7.69
C ALA A 55 3.37 5.21 -7.24
N SER A 56 4.21 4.76 -8.16
CA SER A 56 5.40 3.94 -7.87
C SER A 56 6.39 4.74 -7.02
N GLU A 57 7.07 4.07 -6.07
CA GLU A 57 7.99 4.70 -5.14
C GLU A 57 9.23 5.29 -5.87
N PRO A 58 9.42 6.63 -5.84
CA PRO A 58 10.49 7.28 -6.61
C PRO A 58 11.91 6.93 -6.13
N ARG A 59 12.09 6.58 -4.85
CA ARG A 59 13.41 6.21 -4.31
C ARG A 59 13.92 4.89 -4.85
N TYR A 60 13.04 4.05 -5.44
CA TYR A 60 13.40 2.79 -6.10
C TYR A 60 13.75 2.96 -7.58
N ALA A 61 13.66 4.16 -8.11
CA ALA A 61 14.05 4.48 -9.49
C ALA A 61 15.39 5.20 -9.57
N HIS A 62 16.01 5.17 -10.74
CA HIS A 62 17.13 6.03 -11.11
C HIS A 62 16.67 7.33 -11.78
N SER A 63 15.60 7.25 -12.58
CA SER A 63 15.07 8.37 -13.34
C SER A 63 13.54 8.43 -13.24
N ASP A 64 12.83 7.60 -13.99
CA ASP A 64 11.37 7.58 -14.01
C ASP A 64 10.81 6.35 -13.28
N PRO A 65 10.18 6.55 -12.09
CA PRO A 65 9.70 5.44 -11.28
C PRO A 65 8.62 4.61 -11.96
N LEU A 66 7.77 5.22 -12.78
CA LEU A 66 6.71 4.50 -13.49
C LEU A 66 7.29 3.57 -14.55
N SER A 67 8.14 4.11 -15.44
CA SER A 67 8.76 3.33 -16.51
C SER A 67 9.67 2.24 -15.98
N GLU A 68 10.46 2.53 -14.92
CA GLU A 68 11.35 1.53 -14.34
C GLU A 68 10.58 0.41 -13.62
N CYS A 69 9.47 0.73 -12.95
CA CYS A 69 8.60 -0.26 -12.33
C CYS A 69 7.96 -1.18 -13.38
N LYS A 70 7.41 -0.61 -14.46
CA LYS A 70 6.88 -1.37 -15.60
C LYS A 70 7.96 -2.28 -16.23
N THR A 71 9.15 -1.74 -16.48
CA THR A 71 10.27 -2.50 -17.02
C THR A 71 10.63 -3.69 -16.11
N MET A 72 10.67 -3.47 -14.81
CA MET A 72 10.90 -4.55 -13.85
C MET A 72 9.88 -5.68 -14.01
N VAL A 73 8.58 -5.36 -14.02
CA VAL A 73 7.51 -6.35 -14.18
C VAL A 73 7.64 -7.09 -15.51
N ASP A 74 7.87 -6.38 -16.60
CA ASP A 74 8.09 -6.97 -17.95
C ASP A 74 9.24 -7.97 -17.97
N GLU A 75 10.36 -7.66 -17.31
CA GLU A 75 11.51 -8.57 -17.25
C GLU A 75 11.21 -9.83 -16.42
N TYR A 76 10.41 -9.72 -15.33
CA TYR A 76 9.90 -10.89 -14.61
C TYR A 76 9.03 -11.77 -15.50
N HIS A 77 8.08 -11.17 -16.24
CA HIS A 77 7.23 -11.91 -17.17
C HIS A 77 8.03 -12.59 -18.29
N LYS A 78 9.02 -11.92 -18.88
CA LYS A 78 9.93 -12.53 -19.87
C LYS A 78 10.68 -13.73 -19.29
N ALA A 79 10.98 -13.69 -17.98
CA ALA A 79 11.60 -14.82 -17.29
C ALA A 79 10.62 -15.93 -16.93
N GLY A 80 9.32 -15.75 -17.16
CA GLY A 80 8.25 -16.70 -16.80
C GLY A 80 7.89 -16.68 -15.32
N LEU A 81 8.06 -15.53 -14.66
CA LEU A 81 7.76 -15.30 -13.24
C LEU A 81 6.60 -14.31 -13.11
N GLU A 82 5.63 -14.63 -12.25
CA GLU A 82 4.55 -13.73 -11.86
C GLU A 82 5.02 -12.72 -10.79
N VAL A 83 4.41 -11.55 -10.79
CA VAL A 83 4.69 -10.46 -9.85
C VAL A 83 3.48 -10.18 -8.97
N ILE A 84 3.64 -10.44 -7.67
CA ILE A 84 2.67 -10.11 -6.63
C ILE A 84 3.17 -8.87 -5.88
N VAL A 85 2.30 -7.90 -5.62
CA VAL A 85 2.66 -6.68 -4.89
C VAL A 85 1.93 -6.61 -3.57
N ASP A 86 2.68 -6.31 -2.51
CA ASP A 86 2.09 -6.02 -1.20
C ASP A 86 1.45 -4.64 -1.20
N VAL A 87 0.18 -4.55 -0.83
CA VAL A 87 -0.61 -3.32 -0.82
C VAL A 87 -1.08 -2.96 0.58
N VAL A 88 -0.91 -1.69 0.93
CA VAL A 88 -1.20 -1.17 2.26
C VAL A 88 -2.37 -0.19 2.16
N TYR A 89 -3.59 -0.70 2.32
CA TYR A 89 -4.83 0.09 2.28
C TYR A 89 -5.50 0.23 3.64
N ASN A 90 -4.89 -0.31 4.67
CA ASN A 90 -5.45 -0.34 6.02
C ASN A 90 -5.16 0.95 6.83
N HIS A 91 -4.12 1.70 6.48
CA HIS A 91 -3.72 2.97 7.10
C HIS A 91 -2.97 3.86 6.12
N THR A 92 -2.66 5.08 6.53
CA THR A 92 -1.83 6.02 5.78
C THR A 92 -0.74 6.62 6.65
N ALA A 93 0.25 7.24 6.01
CA ALA A 93 1.34 7.97 6.65
C ALA A 93 0.87 9.20 7.46
N GLU A 94 -0.43 9.52 7.43
CA GLU A 94 -0.98 10.63 8.20
C GLU A 94 -1.08 10.35 9.71
N GLY A 95 -0.86 9.11 10.14
CA GLY A 95 -0.77 8.74 11.56
C GLY A 95 -2.02 9.08 12.39
N GLY A 96 -1.85 9.31 13.68
CA GLY A 96 -2.90 9.73 14.61
C GLY A 96 -3.21 11.23 14.54
N LYS A 97 -3.91 11.76 15.57
CA LYS A 97 -4.42 13.15 15.58
C LYS A 97 -3.34 14.21 15.36
N ASP A 98 -2.12 13.94 15.84
CA ASP A 98 -0.98 14.88 15.77
C ASP A 98 -0.07 14.62 14.55
N GLY A 99 -0.48 13.70 13.67
CA GLY A 99 0.23 13.40 12.44
C GLY A 99 0.06 14.48 11.35
N PRO A 100 0.85 14.40 10.28
CA PRO A 100 0.82 15.38 9.20
C PRO A 100 -0.48 15.32 8.40
N VAL A 101 -0.80 16.40 7.68
CA VAL A 101 -1.86 16.47 6.67
C VAL A 101 -1.18 16.32 5.31
N LEU A 102 -1.31 15.15 4.69
CA LEU A 102 -0.61 14.80 3.47
C LEU A 102 -1.54 14.50 2.29
N CYS A 103 -2.62 13.78 2.55
CA CYS A 103 -3.55 13.31 1.53
C CYS A 103 -5.01 13.46 1.98
N PHE A 104 -5.62 12.40 2.53
CA PHE A 104 -7.07 12.34 2.77
C PHE A 104 -7.54 13.24 3.92
N ARG A 105 -6.70 13.43 4.94
CA ARG A 105 -7.04 14.24 6.11
C ARG A 105 -7.41 15.67 5.75
N GLY A 106 -6.74 16.25 4.77
CA GLY A 106 -7.02 17.61 4.32
C GLY A 106 -8.23 17.73 3.40
N MET A 107 -8.71 16.62 2.83
CA MET A 107 -9.78 16.62 1.81
C MET A 107 -11.11 16.10 2.37
N PHE A 108 -11.12 14.89 2.93
CA PHE A 108 -12.34 14.20 3.35
C PHE A 108 -12.06 13.21 4.51
N PRO A 109 -11.62 13.69 5.68
CA PRO A 109 -11.16 12.82 6.77
C PRO A 109 -12.23 11.85 7.29
N HIS A 110 -13.49 12.25 7.33
CA HIS A 110 -14.59 11.41 7.83
C HIS A 110 -15.01 10.30 6.87
N GLN A 111 -14.72 10.46 5.58
CA GLN A 111 -14.95 9.44 4.56
C GLN A 111 -13.76 8.50 4.43
N ALA A 112 -12.56 9.01 4.70
CA ALA A 112 -11.33 8.25 4.54
C ALA A 112 -10.95 7.42 5.76
N TYR A 113 -11.30 7.88 6.96
CA TYR A 113 -10.88 7.23 8.20
C TYR A 113 -12.03 6.85 9.10
N LEU A 114 -11.92 5.70 9.73
CA LEU A 114 -12.78 5.32 10.84
C LEU A 114 -12.54 6.23 12.03
N MET A 115 -13.62 6.72 12.62
CA MET A 115 -13.62 7.60 13.78
C MET A 115 -14.38 6.96 14.94
N GLU A 116 -13.89 7.19 16.15
CA GLU A 116 -14.53 6.74 17.39
C GLU A 116 -14.86 7.93 18.26
N GLN A 117 -16.00 7.83 18.96
CA GLN A 117 -16.42 8.83 19.93
C GLN A 117 -15.69 8.61 21.27
N THR A 118 -15.04 9.66 21.77
CA THR A 118 -14.46 9.61 23.11
C THR A 118 -15.55 9.77 24.18
N ALA A 119 -15.28 9.32 25.39
CA ALA A 119 -16.18 9.50 26.53
C ALA A 119 -16.54 10.99 26.84
N LYS A 120 -15.75 11.94 26.33
CA LYS A 120 -15.97 13.39 26.45
C LYS A 120 -16.71 13.99 25.24
N GLY A 121 -17.20 13.15 24.31
CA GLY A 121 -17.97 13.59 23.13
C GLY A 121 -17.13 14.08 21.95
N GLY A 122 -15.80 14.00 22.01
CA GLY A 122 -14.93 14.30 20.87
C GLY A 122 -14.79 13.11 19.92
N LEU A 123 -14.34 13.37 18.69
CA LEU A 123 -13.96 12.32 17.71
C LEU A 123 -12.45 12.12 17.68
N VAL A 124 -12.03 10.86 17.59
CA VAL A 124 -10.64 10.46 17.41
C VAL A 124 -10.55 9.41 16.29
N TYR A 125 -9.40 9.31 15.66
CA TYR A 125 -9.15 8.24 14.68
C TYR A 125 -9.13 6.88 15.36
N SER A 126 -9.90 5.92 14.84
CA SER A 126 -9.73 4.51 15.21
C SER A 126 -8.33 4.02 14.83
N ASN A 127 -7.73 3.19 15.67
CA ASN A 127 -6.35 2.72 15.46
C ASN A 127 -6.24 1.19 15.45
N HIS A 128 -7.07 0.52 14.65
CA HIS A 128 -7.02 -0.93 14.48
C HIS A 128 -5.77 -1.40 13.74
N SER A 129 -5.16 -0.52 12.93
CA SER A 129 -3.89 -0.80 12.23
C SER A 129 -2.67 -0.77 13.15
N GLY A 130 -2.75 -0.08 14.29
CA GLY A 130 -1.61 0.21 15.15
C GLY A 130 -0.75 1.39 14.66
N CYS A 131 -1.08 2.01 13.51
CA CYS A 131 -0.31 3.08 12.87
C CYS A 131 -0.89 4.48 13.08
N GLY A 132 -1.87 4.62 13.99
CA GLY A 132 -2.46 5.90 14.36
C GLY A 132 -3.77 6.23 13.66
N ASN A 133 -4.08 5.60 12.54
CA ASN A 133 -5.37 5.69 11.85
C ASN A 133 -5.77 4.34 11.26
N THR A 134 -7.05 4.21 10.93
CA THR A 134 -7.58 3.08 10.17
C THR A 134 -8.41 3.64 9.01
N VAL A 135 -8.07 3.24 7.80
CA VAL A 135 -8.82 3.64 6.61
C VAL A 135 -10.23 3.06 6.63
N TYR A 136 -11.22 3.89 6.34
CA TYR A 136 -12.62 3.48 6.23
C TYR A 136 -12.89 2.86 4.85
N SER A 137 -12.34 1.68 4.62
CA SER A 137 -12.39 0.98 3.33
C SER A 137 -13.80 0.62 2.87
N ALA A 138 -14.77 0.51 3.80
CA ALA A 138 -16.18 0.28 3.50
C ALA A 138 -16.92 1.54 3.02
N HIS A 139 -16.35 2.73 3.18
CA HIS A 139 -16.96 3.95 2.64
C HIS A 139 -16.87 3.94 1.10
N PRO A 140 -17.96 4.26 0.36
CA PRO A 140 -17.98 4.16 -1.11
C PRO A 140 -16.83 4.86 -1.81
N ILE A 141 -16.44 6.05 -1.36
CA ILE A 141 -15.30 6.80 -1.92
C ILE A 141 -13.99 6.00 -1.78
N MET A 142 -13.74 5.44 -0.59
CA MET A 142 -12.52 4.68 -0.34
C MET A 142 -12.54 3.33 -1.03
N THR A 143 -13.67 2.65 -1.06
CA THR A 143 -13.84 1.41 -1.84
C THR A 143 -13.51 1.67 -3.31
N THR A 144 -14.09 2.71 -3.92
CA THR A 144 -13.83 3.07 -5.32
C THR A 144 -12.35 3.39 -5.54
N LEU A 145 -11.76 4.22 -4.68
CA LEU A 145 -10.34 4.62 -4.78
C LEU A 145 -9.41 3.41 -4.71
N ILE A 146 -9.65 2.49 -3.79
CA ILE A 146 -8.85 1.26 -3.63
C ILE A 146 -9.01 0.36 -4.86
N MET A 147 -10.24 0.15 -5.33
CA MET A 147 -10.51 -0.67 -6.53
C MET A 147 -9.87 -0.07 -7.78
N ASP A 148 -9.87 1.25 -7.93
CA ASP A 148 -9.22 1.92 -9.04
C ASP A 148 -7.69 1.84 -8.95
N ALA A 149 -7.12 1.90 -7.73
CA ALA A 149 -5.71 1.67 -7.52
C ALA A 149 -5.31 0.23 -7.91
N LEU A 150 -6.08 -0.78 -7.48
CA LEU A 150 -5.83 -2.18 -7.88
C LEU A 150 -5.88 -2.35 -9.39
N ARG A 151 -6.92 -1.81 -10.07
CA ARG A 151 -7.03 -1.83 -11.54
C ARG A 151 -5.86 -1.13 -12.22
N TYR A 152 -5.39 0.00 -11.67
CA TYR A 152 -4.23 0.70 -12.20
C TYR A 152 -2.96 -0.15 -12.12
N TRP A 153 -2.70 -0.80 -10.98
CA TRP A 153 -1.54 -1.68 -10.84
C TRP A 153 -1.60 -2.89 -11.80
N VAL A 154 -2.78 -3.46 -12.04
CA VAL A 154 -2.94 -4.55 -13.02
C VAL A 154 -2.80 -4.02 -14.45
N ASN A 155 -3.56 -2.99 -14.83
CA ASN A 155 -3.68 -2.57 -16.23
C ASN A 155 -2.49 -1.73 -16.71
N GLU A 156 -1.91 -0.91 -15.83
CA GLU A 156 -0.84 0.02 -16.19
C GLU A 156 0.55 -0.51 -15.80
N ILE A 157 0.69 -1.12 -14.64
CA ILE A 157 1.99 -1.65 -14.19
C ILE A 157 2.18 -3.09 -14.66
N GLY A 158 1.10 -3.86 -14.79
CA GLY A 158 1.11 -5.23 -15.27
C GLY A 158 1.30 -6.29 -14.18
N VAL A 159 1.03 -5.98 -12.90
CA VAL A 159 1.17 -6.97 -11.83
C VAL A 159 0.11 -8.06 -11.91
N ASP A 160 0.45 -9.27 -11.48
CA ASP A 160 -0.41 -10.46 -11.59
C ASP A 160 -1.31 -10.64 -10.36
N GLY A 161 -0.97 -10.01 -9.23
CA GLY A 161 -1.76 -10.15 -8.02
C GLY A 161 -1.30 -9.28 -6.87
N PHE A 162 -2.01 -9.43 -5.73
CA PHE A 162 -1.77 -8.60 -4.55
C PHE A 162 -1.74 -9.45 -3.28
N ARG A 163 -0.89 -9.05 -2.35
CA ARG A 163 -0.98 -9.42 -0.94
C ARG A 163 -1.47 -8.20 -0.16
N PHE A 164 -2.57 -8.36 0.58
CA PHE A 164 -3.15 -7.26 1.36
C PHE A 164 -2.58 -7.25 2.77
N ASP A 165 -1.86 -6.18 3.10
CA ASP A 165 -1.37 -5.96 4.46
C ASP A 165 -2.55 -5.73 5.41
N LEU A 166 -2.50 -6.35 6.60
CA LEU A 166 -3.53 -6.25 7.64
C LEU A 166 -4.97 -6.33 7.09
N ALA A 167 -5.26 -7.31 6.23
CA ALA A 167 -6.55 -7.45 5.57
C ALA A 167 -7.76 -7.43 6.53
N ALA A 168 -7.57 -7.86 7.77
CA ALA A 168 -8.61 -7.77 8.81
C ALA A 168 -9.06 -6.32 9.10
N CYS A 169 -8.20 -5.33 8.90
CA CYS A 169 -8.58 -3.93 9.04
C CYS A 169 -9.55 -3.48 7.93
N LEU A 170 -9.44 -4.07 6.74
CA LEU A 170 -10.28 -3.75 5.58
C LEU A 170 -11.71 -4.30 5.73
N GLY A 171 -11.93 -5.24 6.64
CA GLY A 171 -13.24 -5.77 6.99
C GLY A 171 -13.98 -4.97 8.06
N ARG A 172 -13.46 -3.80 8.48
CA ARG A 172 -14.05 -3.00 9.54
C ARG A 172 -14.92 -1.87 9.00
N ASP A 173 -16.07 -1.68 9.65
CA ASP A 173 -16.89 -0.49 9.54
C ASP A 173 -17.08 0.13 10.95
N PRO A 174 -17.74 1.29 11.09
CA PRO A 174 -17.92 1.95 12.38
C PRO A 174 -18.63 1.12 13.46
N GLN A 175 -19.32 0.05 13.09
CA GLN A 175 -20.15 -0.74 13.99
C GLN A 175 -19.56 -2.11 14.29
N GLN A 176 -18.91 -2.75 13.30
CA GLN A 176 -18.49 -4.14 13.42
C GLN A 176 -17.35 -4.52 12.47
N PHE A 177 -16.81 -5.69 12.68
CA PHE A 177 -15.96 -6.39 11.72
C PHE A 177 -16.82 -7.38 10.91
N SER A 178 -16.60 -7.42 9.60
CA SER A 178 -17.24 -8.39 8.71
C SER A 178 -16.28 -8.86 7.61
N VAL A 179 -16.14 -10.16 7.47
CA VAL A 179 -15.42 -10.77 6.32
C VAL A 179 -16.18 -10.53 5.00
N PHE A 180 -17.44 -10.10 5.07
CA PHE A 180 -18.29 -9.75 3.93
C PHE A 180 -18.35 -8.22 3.70
N ALA A 181 -17.46 -7.45 4.30
CA ALA A 181 -17.38 -6.01 4.05
C ALA A 181 -17.29 -5.70 2.54
N GLY A 182 -17.85 -4.57 2.13
CA GLY A 182 -18.03 -4.24 0.72
C GLY A 182 -16.77 -4.34 -0.12
N LEU A 183 -15.64 -3.86 0.39
CA LEU A 183 -14.35 -3.96 -0.29
C LEU A 183 -13.91 -5.43 -0.45
N LEU A 184 -13.97 -6.25 0.62
CA LEU A 184 -13.54 -7.65 0.57
C LEU A 184 -14.39 -8.53 -0.36
N ARG A 185 -15.60 -8.06 -0.70
CA ARG A 185 -16.47 -8.71 -1.70
C ARG A 185 -16.24 -8.21 -3.11
N ALA A 186 -15.66 -7.02 -3.26
CA ALA A 186 -15.40 -6.39 -4.55
C ALA A 186 -14.06 -6.84 -5.16
N ILE A 187 -13.13 -7.29 -4.33
CA ILE A 187 -11.86 -7.92 -4.72
C ILE A 187 -12.09 -9.39 -5.09
#